data_3682fb6fe9f4b8bef09043830fad2d90
#
_entry.id   3682fb6fe9f4b8bef09043830fad2d90
#
_cell.length_a   1.000
_cell.length_b   1.000
_cell.length_c   1.000
_cell.angle_alpha   90.00
_cell.angle_beta   90.00
_cell.angle_gamma   90.00
#
_symmetry.space_group_name_H-M   'P 1'
#
loop_
_entity.id
_entity.type
_entity.pdbx_description
1 polymer ?
#
loop_
_entity_poly.entity_id
_entity_poly.type
_entity_poly.pdbx_seq_one_letter_code
_entity_poly.pdbx_strand_id
1 'polypeptide(L)'
;INGTITDGNLVELVGTWIPNPVYGDMDYEMRYTRYQDIDGVMFPMQLHTHQADPRLNSAHNYYQYDIVNVKINGDVAISPVPDTVKTAVAPIPVVESMELANGVWRLAGGSHHSLLVEFRDYVAIVEAPKNEARSLAVIAEATRLVPDKPIQYVINTHHHFDHAGGLRTYLSQGTTIVTHESNKQYYLDILFHPAPRTLQPDRMSKFTPMYWISRRPAPIETVDGDVRRTGKYVVTDGEQILEVIRVQDMAYELGDNSLREGIHSEDMLIAYLPKEGILMNADLYSPRGQALQGPTVGMRTLHENIKKLKLNVERHVPVHG
;
A
#
# COMPACT_ATOMS: atom_id res chain seq x y z
N ILE A 1 24.39 -11.17 -4.84
CA ILE A 1 24.87 -10.17 -3.89
C ILE A 1 26.08 -9.48 -4.51
N ASN A 2 26.06 -8.16 -4.53
CA ASN A 2 27.15 -7.30 -5.00
C ASN A 2 27.67 -6.49 -3.82
N GLY A 3 28.94 -6.07 -3.87
CA GLY A 3 29.50 -5.23 -2.82
C GLY A 3 30.58 -4.29 -3.37
N THR A 4 30.71 -3.14 -2.75
CA THR A 4 31.82 -2.21 -2.99
C THR A 4 32.69 -2.09 -1.75
N ILE A 5 33.98 -1.94 -2.00
CA ILE A 5 35.01 -1.78 -0.97
C ILE A 5 35.75 -0.48 -1.27
N THR A 6 35.97 0.33 -0.24
CA THR A 6 36.75 1.57 -0.36
C THR A 6 38.23 1.28 -0.64
N ASP A 7 38.97 2.30 -1.05
CA ASP A 7 40.43 2.21 -1.21
C ASP A 7 41.16 1.79 0.09
N GLY A 8 40.54 2.01 1.25
CA GLY A 8 41.00 1.56 2.57
C GLY A 8 40.63 0.12 2.92
N ASN A 9 40.17 -0.68 1.98
CA ASN A 9 39.71 -2.08 2.16
C ASN A 9 38.52 -2.23 3.14
N LEU A 10 37.68 -1.21 3.29
CA LEU A 10 36.48 -1.26 4.11
C LEU A 10 35.26 -1.47 3.23
N VAL A 11 34.29 -2.26 3.71
CA VAL A 11 33.02 -2.45 3.02
C VAL A 11 32.27 -1.13 2.99
N GLU A 12 31.89 -0.67 1.81
CA GLU A 12 31.09 0.56 1.63
C GLU A 12 29.61 0.24 1.45
N LEU A 13 29.34 -0.77 0.64
CA LEU A 13 27.99 -1.14 0.24
C LEU A 13 27.88 -2.65 0.03
N VAL A 14 26.75 -3.21 0.43
CA VAL A 14 26.32 -4.55 0.03
C VAL A 14 24.92 -4.45 -0.57
N GLY A 15 24.78 -4.86 -1.83
CA GLY A 15 23.54 -4.79 -2.59
C GLY A 15 23.02 -6.16 -3.01
N THR A 16 21.71 -6.27 -3.09
CA THR A 16 20.99 -7.45 -3.57
C THR A 16 19.62 -7.06 -4.10
N TRP A 17 18.85 -8.03 -4.57
CA TRP A 17 17.44 -7.84 -4.90
C TRP A 17 16.56 -8.63 -3.94
N ILE A 18 15.43 -8.05 -3.57
CA ILE A 18 14.39 -8.67 -2.76
C ILE A 18 13.05 -8.60 -3.49
N PRO A 19 12.15 -9.59 -3.32
CA PRO A 19 10.86 -9.56 -3.98
C PRO A 19 9.98 -8.47 -3.36
N ASN A 20 9.38 -7.64 -4.21
CA ASN A 20 8.39 -6.64 -3.81
C ASN A 20 7.12 -6.80 -4.68
N PRO A 21 5.91 -6.84 -4.10
CA PRO A 21 4.70 -7.05 -4.86
C PRO A 21 4.39 -5.93 -5.86
N VAL A 22 4.85 -4.71 -5.62
CA VAL A 22 4.68 -3.56 -6.51
C VAL A 22 5.81 -3.49 -7.53
N TYR A 23 7.07 -3.41 -7.08
CA TYR A 23 8.23 -3.22 -7.97
C TYR A 23 8.74 -4.49 -8.66
N GLY A 24 8.44 -5.67 -8.15
CA GLY A 24 9.09 -6.89 -8.62
C GLY A 24 10.38 -7.18 -7.88
N ASP A 25 11.45 -7.50 -8.61
CA ASP A 25 12.78 -7.67 -8.04
C ASP A 25 13.32 -6.28 -7.67
N MET A 26 13.07 -5.86 -6.43
CA MET A 26 13.39 -4.54 -5.93
C MET A 26 14.84 -4.49 -5.47
N ASP A 27 15.55 -3.43 -5.80
CA ASP A 27 16.91 -3.18 -5.33
C ASP A 27 16.93 -2.94 -3.83
N TYR A 28 17.89 -3.54 -3.15
CA TYR A 28 18.09 -3.40 -1.71
C TYR A 28 19.58 -3.30 -1.41
N GLU A 29 19.98 -2.20 -0.79
CA GLU A 29 21.38 -1.98 -0.40
C GLU A 29 21.48 -1.69 1.09
N MET A 30 22.61 -2.13 1.66
CA MET A 30 23.06 -1.71 2.97
C MET A 30 24.38 -0.98 2.83
N ARG A 31 24.44 0.26 3.32
CA ARG A 31 25.64 1.09 3.32
C ARG A 31 26.24 1.15 4.70
N TYR A 32 27.57 1.11 4.72
CA TYR A 32 28.40 1.09 5.92
C TYR A 32 29.26 2.35 5.92
N THR A 33 29.07 3.22 6.92
CA THR A 33 29.72 4.53 6.95
C THR A 33 30.24 4.86 8.35
N ARG A 34 30.98 5.96 8.47
CA ARG A 34 31.53 6.47 9.73
C ARG A 34 32.35 5.44 10.48
N TYR A 35 33.27 4.76 9.76
CA TYR A 35 34.18 3.80 10.36
C TYR A 35 35.04 4.42 11.45
N GLN A 36 35.18 3.69 12.55
CA GLN A 36 36.05 4.01 13.66
C GLN A 36 36.90 2.80 14.04
N ASP A 37 38.12 3.04 14.46
CA ASP A 37 38.98 2.01 15.05
C ASP A 37 38.52 1.76 16.49
N ILE A 38 38.07 0.55 16.76
CA ILE A 38 37.67 0.08 18.09
C ILE A 38 38.56 -1.10 18.44
N ASP A 39 39.51 -0.86 19.33
CA ASP A 39 40.50 -1.88 19.77
C ASP A 39 41.19 -2.61 18.61
N GLY A 40 41.58 -1.88 17.55
CA GLY A 40 42.24 -2.41 16.36
C GLY A 40 41.30 -3.01 15.30
N VAL A 41 39.98 -2.92 15.49
CA VAL A 41 38.96 -3.33 14.51
C VAL A 41 38.25 -2.12 13.93
N MET A 42 38.35 -1.93 12.62
CA MET A 42 37.56 -0.90 11.92
C MET A 42 36.09 -1.30 11.89
N PHE A 43 35.27 -0.56 12.62
CA PHE A 43 33.83 -0.84 12.75
C PHE A 43 32.97 0.31 12.20
N PRO A 44 31.91 0.06 11.38
CA PRO A 44 31.05 1.11 10.87
C PRO A 44 30.10 1.58 11.98
N MET A 45 30.16 2.84 12.34
CA MET A 45 29.30 3.43 13.36
C MET A 45 27.95 3.89 12.82
N GLN A 46 27.75 3.81 11.52
CA GLN A 46 26.46 4.08 10.91
C GLN A 46 26.18 3.08 9.80
N LEU A 47 24.99 2.51 9.87
CA LEU A 47 24.44 1.61 8.85
C LEU A 47 23.14 2.24 8.33
N HIS A 48 22.92 2.25 7.04
CA HIS A 48 21.63 2.61 6.49
C HIS A 48 21.29 1.76 5.27
N THR A 49 19.99 1.48 5.15
CA THR A 49 19.46 0.70 4.06
C THR A 49 18.75 1.59 3.06
N HIS A 50 18.96 1.32 1.79
CA HIS A 50 18.18 1.89 0.72
C HIS A 50 17.39 0.80 0.03
N GLN A 51 16.18 1.13 -0.37
CA GLN A 51 15.37 0.25 -1.23
C GLN A 51 14.57 1.09 -2.20
N ALA A 52 14.51 0.68 -3.43
CA ALA A 52 13.71 1.33 -4.46
C ALA A 52 13.67 0.53 -5.76
N ASP A 53 12.89 1.01 -6.71
CA ASP A 53 13.02 0.63 -8.10
C ASP A 53 14.24 1.34 -8.71
N PRO A 54 15.30 0.62 -9.08
CA PRO A 54 16.52 1.23 -9.63
C PRO A 54 16.27 2.01 -10.94
N ARG A 55 15.16 1.71 -11.64
CA ARG A 55 14.76 2.42 -12.86
C ARG A 55 14.26 3.83 -12.59
N LEU A 56 13.69 4.05 -11.41
CA LEU A 56 13.13 5.34 -10.99
C LEU A 56 14.15 6.19 -10.25
N ASN A 57 15.37 5.69 -10.05
CA ASN A 57 16.47 6.35 -9.33
C ASN A 57 16.07 6.92 -7.97
N SER A 58 15.14 6.26 -7.30
CA SER A 58 14.61 6.69 -6.01
C SER A 58 15.11 5.79 -4.89
N ALA A 59 16.39 5.89 -4.57
CA ALA A 59 16.95 5.23 -3.41
C ALA A 59 16.50 5.98 -2.15
N HIS A 60 15.51 5.44 -1.46
CA HIS A 60 15.06 5.98 -0.18
C HIS A 60 15.84 5.36 0.96
N ASN A 61 16.28 6.20 1.89
CA ASN A 61 16.84 5.75 3.16
C ASN A 61 15.69 5.17 3.99
N TYR A 62 15.58 3.83 3.99
CA TYR A 62 14.48 3.13 4.65
C TYR A 62 14.71 2.96 6.14
N TYR A 63 15.94 2.60 6.54
CA TYR A 63 16.35 2.53 7.93
C TYR A 63 17.75 3.10 8.08
N GLN A 64 17.97 3.81 9.18
CA GLN A 64 19.28 4.24 9.62
C GLN A 64 19.51 3.76 11.04
N TYR A 65 20.69 3.21 11.28
CA TYR A 65 21.17 2.79 12.59
C TYR A 65 22.44 3.58 12.93
N ASP A 66 22.37 4.43 13.93
CA ASP A 66 23.55 5.07 14.53
C ASP A 66 23.99 4.23 15.72
N ILE A 67 25.20 3.67 15.62
CA ILE A 67 25.76 2.78 16.63
C ILE A 67 26.48 3.63 17.65
N VAL A 68 26.04 3.58 18.89
CA VAL A 68 26.57 4.44 19.97
C VAL A 68 27.64 3.78 20.78
N ASN A 69 27.74 2.44 20.78
CA ASN A 69 28.74 1.69 21.52
C ASN A 69 29.03 0.34 20.87
N VAL A 70 30.28 -0.05 20.84
CA VAL A 70 30.76 -1.35 20.36
C VAL A 70 31.71 -1.94 21.36
N LYS A 71 31.57 -3.20 21.68
CA LYS A 71 32.49 -3.99 22.49
C LYS A 71 33.02 -5.14 21.65
N ILE A 72 34.33 -5.12 21.37
CA ILE A 72 34.97 -6.21 20.62
C ILE A 72 35.17 -7.40 21.56
N ASN A 73 34.93 -8.60 21.03
CA ASN A 73 35.05 -9.87 21.75
C ASN A 73 34.27 -9.92 23.08
N GLY A 74 33.12 -9.19 23.15
CA GLY A 74 32.23 -9.28 24.29
C GLY A 74 31.51 -10.63 24.35
N ASP A 75 31.12 -11.07 25.53
CA ASP A 75 30.26 -12.24 25.69
C ASP A 75 28.88 -11.97 25.03
N VAL A 76 28.55 -12.74 24.02
CA VAL A 76 27.26 -12.65 23.34
C VAL A 76 26.44 -13.90 23.64
N ALA A 77 25.36 -13.73 24.40
CA ALA A 77 24.37 -14.77 24.54
C ALA A 77 23.39 -14.70 23.36
N ILE A 78 23.51 -15.61 22.42
CA ILE A 78 22.53 -15.76 21.33
C ILE A 78 21.35 -16.59 21.89
N SER A 79 20.20 -15.97 22.02
CA SER A 79 18.99 -16.70 22.40
C SER A 79 18.65 -17.76 21.36
N PRO A 80 18.40 -19.00 21.74
CA PRO A 80 18.00 -20.03 20.78
C PRO A 80 16.68 -19.63 20.12
N VAL A 81 16.55 -19.93 18.82
CA VAL A 81 15.28 -19.74 18.12
C VAL A 81 14.23 -20.63 18.76
N PRO A 82 13.08 -20.09 19.23
CA PRO A 82 12.01 -20.89 19.80
C PRO A 82 11.51 -21.97 18.83
N ASP A 83 11.16 -23.15 19.34
CA ASP A 83 10.71 -24.25 18.49
C ASP A 83 9.42 -23.90 17.73
N THR A 84 8.55 -23.08 18.31
CA THR A 84 7.36 -22.53 17.65
C THR A 84 7.70 -21.71 16.40
N VAL A 85 8.84 -21.04 16.37
CA VAL A 85 9.31 -20.28 15.19
C VAL A 85 9.95 -21.21 14.16
N LYS A 86 10.72 -22.22 14.62
CA LYS A 86 11.36 -23.19 13.70
C LYS A 86 10.35 -24.01 12.90
N THR A 87 9.19 -24.29 13.50
CA THR A 87 8.13 -25.13 12.91
C THR A 87 6.97 -24.31 12.35
N ALA A 88 7.03 -22.97 12.44
CA ALA A 88 5.97 -22.11 11.94
C ALA A 88 5.80 -22.24 10.42
N VAL A 89 4.57 -22.46 9.99
CA VAL A 89 4.16 -22.39 8.59
C VAL A 89 3.53 -21.02 8.36
N ALA A 90 3.86 -20.38 7.23
CA ALA A 90 3.24 -19.11 6.89
C ALA A 90 1.71 -19.28 6.81
N PRO A 91 0.91 -18.47 7.51
CA PRO A 91 -0.53 -18.61 7.50
C PRO A 91 -1.08 -18.31 6.10
N ILE A 92 -2.03 -19.12 5.65
CA ILE A 92 -2.79 -18.83 4.44
C ILE A 92 -3.72 -17.66 4.76
N PRO A 93 -3.78 -16.63 3.89
CA PRO A 93 -4.68 -15.50 4.10
C PRO A 93 -6.14 -15.97 4.18
N VAL A 94 -6.80 -15.67 5.30
CA VAL A 94 -8.22 -15.91 5.49
C VAL A 94 -8.95 -14.58 5.34
N VAL A 95 -10.12 -14.61 4.69
CA VAL A 95 -11.01 -13.46 4.55
C VAL A 95 -12.30 -13.75 5.31
N GLU A 96 -12.61 -12.89 6.27
CA GLU A 96 -13.87 -12.90 7.00
C GLU A 96 -14.76 -11.80 6.45
N SER A 97 -15.92 -12.17 5.92
CA SER A 97 -16.88 -11.24 5.36
C SER A 97 -17.94 -10.86 6.40
N MET A 98 -18.28 -9.57 6.43
CA MET A 98 -19.38 -9.03 7.23
C MET A 98 -20.20 -8.09 6.38
N GLU A 99 -21.48 -8.38 6.22
CA GLU A 99 -22.40 -7.50 5.52
C GLU A 99 -22.64 -6.23 6.33
N LEU A 100 -22.43 -5.06 5.70
CA LEU A 100 -22.60 -3.75 6.33
C LEU A 100 -23.94 -3.12 5.93
N ALA A 101 -24.35 -3.37 4.69
CA ALA A 101 -25.61 -2.97 4.09
C ALA A 101 -25.90 -3.92 2.93
N ASN A 102 -27.09 -3.87 2.38
CA ASN A 102 -27.46 -4.70 1.22
C ASN A 102 -26.50 -4.45 0.06
N GLY A 103 -25.80 -5.50 -0.38
CA GLY A 103 -24.81 -5.42 -1.46
C GLY A 103 -23.46 -4.77 -1.05
N VAL A 104 -23.19 -4.61 0.25
CA VAL A 104 -21.94 -4.02 0.75
C VAL A 104 -21.36 -4.88 1.87
N TRP A 105 -20.12 -5.38 1.69
CA TRP A 105 -19.45 -6.23 2.67
C TRP A 105 -18.06 -5.69 3.03
N ARG A 106 -17.74 -5.70 4.31
CA ARG A 106 -16.36 -5.62 4.77
C ARG A 106 -15.70 -6.99 4.61
N LEU A 107 -14.55 -7.03 3.96
CA LEU A 107 -13.72 -8.22 3.78
C LEU A 107 -12.49 -8.09 4.66
N ALA A 108 -12.61 -8.60 5.89
CA ALA A 108 -11.58 -8.53 6.91
C ALA A 108 -10.50 -9.60 6.71
N GLY A 109 -9.36 -9.42 7.36
CA GLY A 109 -8.30 -10.44 7.42
C GLY A 109 -6.92 -9.83 7.59
N GLY A 110 -6.23 -10.27 8.63
CA GLY A 110 -4.94 -9.71 9.02
C GLY A 110 -5.06 -8.24 9.41
N SER A 111 -4.07 -7.44 9.03
CA SER A 111 -3.96 -6.02 9.38
C SER A 111 -4.65 -5.07 8.39
N HIS A 112 -5.16 -5.56 7.25
CA HIS A 112 -5.75 -4.73 6.21
C HIS A 112 -7.05 -5.33 5.71
N HIS A 113 -8.06 -4.49 5.57
CA HIS A 113 -9.41 -4.86 5.13
C HIS A 113 -9.69 -4.29 3.75
N SER A 114 -10.61 -4.93 3.04
CA SER A 114 -11.17 -4.43 1.77
C SER A 114 -12.68 -4.25 1.92
N LEU A 115 -13.29 -3.49 1.03
CA LEU A 115 -14.73 -3.37 0.92
C LEU A 115 -15.17 -3.96 -0.41
N LEU A 116 -16.22 -4.78 -0.41
CA LEU A 116 -16.91 -5.25 -1.60
C LEU A 116 -18.20 -4.46 -1.76
N VAL A 117 -18.44 -3.94 -2.95
CA VAL A 117 -19.66 -3.22 -3.32
C VAL A 117 -20.26 -3.89 -4.54
N GLU A 118 -21.48 -4.35 -4.42
CA GLU A 118 -22.25 -4.99 -5.50
C GLU A 118 -23.02 -3.96 -6.30
N PHE A 119 -22.91 -4.05 -7.62
CA PHE A 119 -23.70 -3.33 -8.62
C PHE A 119 -24.54 -4.33 -9.42
N ARG A 120 -25.41 -3.85 -10.30
CA ARG A 120 -26.32 -4.71 -11.08
C ARG A 120 -25.58 -5.81 -11.84
N ASP A 121 -24.51 -5.47 -12.55
CA ASP A 121 -23.84 -6.38 -13.49
C ASP A 121 -22.38 -6.70 -13.11
N TYR A 122 -21.85 -6.09 -12.04
CA TYR A 122 -20.48 -6.24 -11.61
C TYR A 122 -20.32 -5.95 -10.11
N VAL A 123 -19.12 -6.16 -9.61
CA VAL A 123 -18.72 -5.73 -8.27
C VAL A 123 -17.49 -4.83 -8.34
N ALA A 124 -17.34 -3.96 -7.34
CA ALA A 124 -16.13 -3.19 -7.09
C ALA A 124 -15.48 -3.60 -5.76
N ILE A 125 -14.16 -3.62 -5.73
CA ILE A 125 -13.37 -3.82 -4.51
C ILE A 125 -12.69 -2.49 -4.16
N VAL A 126 -12.77 -2.08 -2.90
CA VAL A 126 -11.95 -0.99 -2.38
C VAL A 126 -10.80 -1.61 -1.60
N GLU A 127 -9.58 -1.23 -1.96
CA GLU A 127 -8.29 -1.70 -1.46
C GLU A 127 -7.84 -3.08 -1.96
N ALA A 128 -6.59 -3.08 -2.43
CA ALA A 128 -5.86 -4.26 -2.88
C ALA A 128 -4.57 -4.46 -2.04
N PRO A 129 -4.71 -4.72 -0.73
CA PRO A 129 -3.59 -4.65 0.18
C PRO A 129 -2.61 -5.81 0.05
N LYS A 130 -1.37 -5.53 0.46
CA LYS A 130 -0.27 -6.47 0.71
C LYS A 130 0.27 -7.17 -0.52
N ASN A 131 -0.39 -8.19 -1.07
CA ASN A 131 0.18 -9.06 -2.08
C ASN A 131 -0.87 -9.90 -2.83
N GLU A 132 -0.39 -10.71 -3.79
CA GLU A 132 -1.21 -11.62 -4.59
C GLU A 132 -2.02 -12.59 -3.72
N ALA A 133 -1.41 -13.20 -2.71
CA ALA A 133 -2.09 -14.21 -1.89
C ALA A 133 -3.32 -13.61 -1.17
N ARG A 134 -3.18 -12.40 -0.61
CA ARG A 134 -4.30 -11.68 0.02
C ARG A 134 -5.37 -11.32 -0.99
N SER A 135 -4.99 -10.82 -2.17
CA SER A 135 -5.95 -10.45 -3.22
C SER A 135 -6.70 -11.66 -3.76
N LEU A 136 -6.03 -12.81 -3.94
CA LEU A 136 -6.71 -14.05 -4.35
C LEU A 136 -7.73 -14.51 -3.32
N ALA A 137 -7.45 -14.39 -2.03
CA ALA A 137 -8.39 -14.70 -0.98
C ALA A 137 -9.60 -13.75 -0.99
N VAL A 138 -9.38 -12.44 -1.20
CA VAL A 138 -10.45 -11.44 -1.37
C VAL A 138 -11.31 -11.75 -2.60
N ILE A 139 -10.70 -12.06 -3.73
CA ILE A 139 -11.40 -12.41 -4.98
C ILE A 139 -12.24 -13.67 -4.79
N ALA A 140 -11.70 -14.70 -4.15
CA ALA A 140 -12.43 -15.94 -3.86
C ALA A 140 -13.67 -15.68 -2.98
N GLU A 141 -13.51 -14.86 -1.93
CA GLU A 141 -14.62 -14.51 -1.04
C GLU A 141 -15.65 -13.62 -1.76
N ALA A 142 -15.22 -12.65 -2.56
CA ALA A 142 -16.12 -11.83 -3.39
C ALA A 142 -16.96 -12.70 -4.35
N THR A 143 -16.32 -13.67 -5.02
CA THR A 143 -17.02 -14.62 -5.91
C THR A 143 -17.99 -15.51 -5.14
N ARG A 144 -17.67 -15.90 -3.90
CA ARG A 144 -18.57 -16.69 -3.05
C ARG A 144 -19.81 -15.89 -2.63
N LEU A 145 -19.62 -14.60 -2.30
CA LEU A 145 -20.72 -13.70 -1.88
C LEU A 145 -21.60 -13.29 -3.04
N VAL A 146 -20.99 -12.97 -4.15
CA VAL A 146 -21.67 -12.47 -5.37
C VAL A 146 -21.18 -13.30 -6.56
N PRO A 147 -21.71 -14.53 -6.72
CA PRO A 147 -21.39 -15.36 -7.88
C PRO A 147 -21.87 -14.68 -9.17
N ASP A 148 -21.28 -15.03 -10.29
CA ASP A 148 -21.67 -14.61 -11.65
C ASP A 148 -21.43 -13.12 -11.99
N LYS A 149 -20.93 -12.29 -11.07
CA LYS A 149 -20.56 -10.91 -11.36
C LYS A 149 -19.03 -10.71 -11.37
N PRO A 150 -18.47 -10.15 -12.45
CA PRO A 150 -17.03 -9.87 -12.51
C PRO A 150 -16.65 -8.74 -11.57
N ILE A 151 -15.41 -8.77 -11.07
CA ILE A 151 -14.80 -7.62 -10.41
C ILE A 151 -14.36 -6.63 -11.49
N GLN A 152 -15.16 -5.60 -11.72
CA GLN A 152 -14.89 -4.63 -12.78
C GLN A 152 -13.94 -3.52 -12.34
N TYR A 153 -14.00 -3.11 -11.07
CA TYR A 153 -13.18 -2.05 -10.53
C TYR A 153 -12.46 -2.48 -9.25
N VAL A 154 -11.22 -2.02 -9.12
CA VAL A 154 -10.49 -2.00 -7.85
C VAL A 154 -10.06 -0.57 -7.54
N ILE A 155 -10.49 -0.06 -6.40
CA ILE A 155 -10.16 1.29 -5.94
C ILE A 155 -8.92 1.19 -5.06
N ASN A 156 -7.90 1.96 -5.40
CA ASN A 156 -6.68 2.08 -4.62
C ASN A 156 -6.64 3.46 -3.96
N THR A 157 -6.57 3.49 -2.64
CA THR A 157 -6.64 4.75 -1.88
C THR A 157 -5.38 5.58 -1.99
N HIS A 158 -4.19 4.95 -2.10
CA HIS A 158 -2.91 5.61 -2.32
C HIS A 158 -1.83 4.58 -2.71
N HIS A 159 -0.62 5.07 -3.05
CA HIS A 159 0.41 4.25 -3.69
C HIS A 159 1.29 3.42 -2.76
N HIS A 160 1.17 3.53 -1.45
CA HIS A 160 2.01 2.76 -0.53
C HIS A 160 1.90 1.25 -0.76
N PHE A 161 2.99 0.53 -0.50
CA PHE A 161 3.13 -0.88 -0.86
C PHE A 161 2.10 -1.79 -0.22
N ASP A 162 1.73 -1.51 1.00
CA ASP A 162 0.74 -2.25 1.77
C ASP A 162 -0.70 -2.03 1.27
N HIS A 163 -0.96 -1.00 0.46
CA HIS A 163 -2.24 -0.73 -0.19
C HIS A 163 -2.26 -1.09 -1.69
N ALA A 164 -1.12 -1.00 -2.35
CA ALA A 164 -1.00 -1.24 -3.79
C ALA A 164 -0.51 -2.65 -4.16
N GLY A 165 0.00 -3.42 -3.19
CA GLY A 165 0.70 -4.68 -3.43
C GLY A 165 -0.12 -5.78 -4.11
N GLY A 166 -1.45 -5.68 -4.07
CA GLY A 166 -2.34 -6.63 -4.71
C GLY A 166 -2.87 -6.21 -6.09
N LEU A 167 -2.63 -4.97 -6.54
CA LEU A 167 -3.22 -4.42 -7.77
C LEU A 167 -2.96 -5.28 -9.02
N ARG A 168 -1.76 -5.83 -9.16
CA ARG A 168 -1.41 -6.71 -10.30
C ARG A 168 -2.27 -7.97 -10.37
N THR A 169 -2.74 -8.47 -9.23
CA THR A 169 -3.63 -9.63 -9.18
C THR A 169 -4.97 -9.30 -9.85
N TYR A 170 -5.54 -8.14 -9.55
CA TYR A 170 -6.79 -7.66 -10.18
C TYR A 170 -6.59 -7.35 -11.66
N LEU A 171 -5.48 -6.70 -12.03
CA LEU A 171 -5.13 -6.45 -13.43
C LEU A 171 -5.03 -7.74 -14.25
N SER A 172 -4.50 -8.83 -13.67
CA SER A 172 -4.43 -10.13 -14.35
C SER A 172 -5.79 -10.73 -14.69
N GLN A 173 -6.87 -10.22 -14.09
CA GLN A 173 -8.25 -10.61 -14.34
C GLN A 173 -9.02 -9.60 -15.22
N GLY A 174 -8.36 -8.56 -15.69
CA GLY A 174 -8.97 -7.54 -16.53
C GLY A 174 -9.71 -6.43 -15.76
N THR A 175 -9.50 -6.34 -14.44
CA THR A 175 -10.10 -5.31 -13.58
C THR A 175 -9.51 -3.94 -13.88
N THR A 176 -10.33 -2.89 -13.84
CA THR A 176 -9.91 -1.49 -13.98
C THR A 176 -9.51 -0.92 -12.61
N ILE A 177 -8.32 -0.33 -12.53
CA ILE A 177 -7.87 0.41 -11.33
C ILE A 177 -8.49 1.81 -11.34
N VAL A 178 -9.04 2.23 -10.21
CA VAL A 178 -9.42 3.63 -9.95
C VAL A 178 -8.46 4.17 -8.89
N THR A 179 -7.73 5.23 -9.20
CA THR A 179 -6.71 5.79 -8.31
C THR A 179 -6.60 7.31 -8.47
N HIS A 180 -5.75 7.96 -7.69
CA HIS A 180 -5.44 9.38 -7.87
C HIS A 180 -4.66 9.62 -9.17
N GLU A 181 -4.89 10.76 -9.82
CA GLU A 181 -4.27 11.08 -11.12
C GLU A 181 -2.73 11.04 -11.07
N SER A 182 -2.13 11.49 -9.97
CA SER A 182 -0.67 11.45 -9.80
C SER A 182 -0.08 10.04 -9.86
N ASN A 183 -0.87 9.01 -9.56
CA ASN A 183 -0.42 7.62 -9.58
C ASN A 183 -0.46 6.98 -10.96
N LYS A 184 -1.12 7.61 -11.94
CA LYS A 184 -1.33 7.00 -13.25
C LYS A 184 -0.01 6.65 -13.94
N GLN A 185 0.89 7.62 -14.07
CA GLN A 185 2.18 7.37 -14.72
C GLN A 185 3.03 6.40 -13.90
N TYR A 186 3.07 6.57 -12.59
CA TYR A 186 3.76 5.65 -11.69
C TYR A 186 3.30 4.20 -11.87
N TYR A 187 1.99 3.95 -11.90
CA TYR A 187 1.46 2.60 -12.12
C TYR A 187 1.68 2.08 -13.54
N LEU A 188 1.66 2.95 -14.56
CA LEU A 188 2.03 2.55 -15.91
C LEU A 188 3.47 2.03 -15.95
N ASP A 189 4.37 2.68 -15.25
CA ASP A 189 5.79 2.35 -15.24
C ASP A 189 6.10 1.07 -14.43
N ILE A 190 5.43 0.83 -13.31
CA ILE A 190 5.76 -0.27 -12.40
C ILE A 190 4.84 -1.49 -12.50
N LEU A 191 3.52 -1.30 -12.67
CA LEU A 191 2.57 -2.43 -12.70
C LEU A 191 2.53 -3.09 -14.06
N PHE A 192 2.66 -2.32 -15.13
CA PHE A 192 2.59 -2.83 -16.52
C PHE A 192 3.94 -3.07 -17.14
N HIS A 193 5.00 -2.47 -16.62
CA HIS A 193 6.34 -2.70 -17.13
C HIS A 193 6.77 -4.16 -16.90
N PRO A 194 7.47 -4.79 -17.89
CA PRO A 194 8.01 -6.14 -17.74
C PRO A 194 9.23 -6.15 -16.81
N ALA A 195 9.08 -5.54 -15.62
CA ALA A 195 10.12 -5.60 -14.61
C ALA A 195 10.40 -7.04 -14.24
N PRO A 196 11.64 -7.40 -13.99
CA PRO A 196 11.99 -8.73 -13.54
C PRO A 196 11.17 -9.06 -12.28
N ARG A 197 10.53 -10.23 -12.29
CA ARG A 197 9.86 -10.84 -11.14
C ARG A 197 10.32 -12.28 -11.04
N THR A 198 11.65 -12.42 -11.02
CA THR A 198 12.29 -13.74 -11.05
C THR A 198 12.35 -14.35 -9.66
N LEU A 199 12.45 -13.53 -8.64
CA LEU A 199 12.50 -13.97 -7.25
C LEU A 199 11.13 -14.45 -6.75
N GLN A 200 10.06 -13.75 -7.14
CA GLN A 200 8.69 -14.12 -6.80
C GLN A 200 7.74 -13.79 -7.95
N PRO A 201 7.64 -14.69 -8.96
CA PRO A 201 6.74 -14.51 -10.08
C PRO A 201 5.27 -14.47 -9.63
N ASP A 202 4.53 -13.46 -10.05
CA ASP A 202 3.09 -13.33 -9.85
C ASP A 202 2.29 -13.86 -11.06
N ARG A 203 0.96 -13.87 -10.96
CA ARG A 203 0.07 -14.31 -12.05
C ARG A 203 0.29 -13.49 -13.32
N MET A 204 0.41 -12.17 -13.18
CA MET A 204 0.57 -11.28 -14.31
C MET A 204 1.89 -11.50 -15.06
N SER A 205 2.93 -11.98 -14.37
CA SER A 205 4.23 -12.34 -14.98
C SER A 205 4.13 -13.56 -15.91
N LYS A 206 3.13 -14.40 -15.71
CA LYS A 206 2.90 -15.63 -16.52
C LYS A 206 2.09 -15.36 -17.78
N PHE A 207 1.46 -14.22 -17.86
CA PHE A 207 0.66 -13.79 -19.00
C PHE A 207 1.32 -12.59 -19.65
N THR A 208 1.54 -12.63 -20.96
CA THR A 208 1.82 -11.38 -21.68
C THR A 208 0.53 -10.56 -21.64
N PRO A 209 0.46 -9.45 -20.92
CA PRO A 209 -0.78 -8.71 -20.80
C PRO A 209 -1.26 -8.31 -22.18
N MET A 210 -2.53 -8.55 -22.46
CA MET A 210 -3.14 -8.20 -23.74
C MET A 210 -3.00 -6.71 -24.08
N TYR A 211 -2.82 -5.87 -23.07
CA TYR A 211 -2.54 -4.43 -23.19
C TYR A 211 -1.23 -4.12 -23.93
N TRP A 212 -0.20 -4.93 -23.75
CA TRP A 212 1.08 -4.81 -24.46
C TRP A 212 0.94 -5.20 -25.93
N ILE A 213 0.12 -6.21 -26.21
CA ILE A 213 -0.07 -6.74 -27.57
C ILE A 213 -1.06 -5.88 -28.36
N SER A 214 -2.13 -5.40 -27.73
CA SER A 214 -3.23 -4.74 -28.41
C SER A 214 -3.11 -3.20 -28.49
N ARG A 215 -2.09 -2.61 -27.88
CA ARG A 215 -1.92 -1.17 -27.73
C ARG A 215 -3.17 -0.46 -27.15
N ARG A 216 -3.99 -1.18 -26.39
CA ARG A 216 -5.12 -0.59 -25.68
C ARG A 216 -4.63 0.27 -24.53
N PRO A 217 -5.35 1.37 -24.19
CA PRO A 217 -5.06 2.11 -22.96
C PRO A 217 -5.05 1.17 -21.76
N ALA A 218 -4.12 1.36 -20.84
CA ALA A 218 -4.14 0.63 -19.59
C ALA A 218 -5.45 0.88 -18.85
N PRO A 219 -6.05 -0.13 -18.19
CA PRO A 219 -7.32 0.03 -17.48
C PRO A 219 -7.10 0.77 -16.15
N ILE A 220 -6.74 2.05 -16.26
CA ILE A 220 -6.57 2.96 -15.12
C ILE A 220 -7.45 4.19 -15.34
N GLU A 221 -8.43 4.33 -14.48
CA GLU A 221 -9.26 5.52 -14.34
C GLU A 221 -8.73 6.36 -13.17
N THR A 222 -8.89 7.67 -13.26
CA THR A 222 -8.29 8.57 -12.28
C THR A 222 -9.27 9.53 -11.66
N VAL A 223 -9.03 9.83 -10.38
CA VAL A 223 -9.64 10.95 -9.68
C VAL A 223 -8.79 12.20 -9.97
N ASP A 224 -9.44 13.29 -10.39
CA ASP A 224 -8.78 14.57 -10.73
C ASP A 224 -7.92 15.08 -9.56
N GLY A 225 -6.66 15.37 -9.87
CA GLY A 225 -5.66 15.88 -8.94
C GLY A 225 -5.65 17.41 -8.76
N ASP A 226 -6.47 18.19 -9.50
CA ASP A 226 -6.49 19.65 -9.37
C ASP A 226 -6.93 20.07 -7.96
N VAL A 227 -6.01 20.66 -7.19
CA VAL A 227 -6.25 21.11 -5.82
C VAL A 227 -7.38 22.13 -5.67
N ARG A 228 -7.74 22.82 -6.78
CA ARG A 228 -8.83 23.81 -6.82
C ARG A 228 -10.21 23.19 -7.04
N ARG A 229 -10.28 21.89 -7.31
CA ARG A 229 -11.54 21.17 -7.57
C ARG A 229 -11.70 20.05 -6.55
N THR A 230 -12.94 19.70 -6.28
CA THR A 230 -13.23 18.46 -5.57
C THR A 230 -13.05 17.31 -6.55
N GLY A 231 -11.87 16.67 -6.52
CA GLY A 231 -11.60 15.49 -7.32
C GLY A 231 -12.52 14.36 -6.87
N LYS A 232 -13.38 13.88 -7.78
CA LYS A 232 -14.27 12.75 -7.52
C LYS A 232 -14.44 11.89 -8.76
N TYR A 233 -14.37 10.57 -8.57
CA TYR A 233 -14.77 9.56 -9.55
C TYR A 233 -15.98 8.81 -9.02
N VAL A 234 -16.98 8.57 -9.85
CA VAL A 234 -18.23 7.90 -9.44
C VAL A 234 -18.38 6.59 -10.19
N VAL A 235 -18.43 5.50 -9.44
CA VAL A 235 -18.84 4.18 -9.95
C VAL A 235 -20.32 4.01 -9.65
N THR A 236 -21.13 3.78 -10.67
CA THR A 236 -22.58 3.64 -10.49
C THR A 236 -23.23 2.83 -11.63
N ASP A 237 -24.32 2.19 -11.30
CA ASP A 237 -25.26 1.54 -12.25
C ASP A 237 -26.64 2.24 -12.28
N GLY A 238 -26.75 3.40 -11.62
CA GLY A 238 -27.98 4.17 -11.45
C GLY A 238 -28.73 3.89 -10.15
N GLU A 239 -28.48 2.75 -9.50
CA GLU A 239 -29.10 2.39 -8.21
C GLU A 239 -28.08 2.41 -7.07
N GLN A 240 -26.92 1.79 -7.28
CA GLN A 240 -25.80 1.83 -6.34
C GLN A 240 -24.81 2.92 -6.75
N ILE A 241 -24.25 3.61 -5.77
CA ILE A 241 -23.30 4.70 -5.97
C ILE A 241 -22.12 4.50 -5.03
N LEU A 242 -20.92 4.45 -5.61
CA LEU A 242 -19.66 4.51 -4.89
C LEU A 242 -18.88 5.75 -5.36
N GLU A 243 -18.68 6.69 -4.47
CA GLU A 243 -17.90 7.89 -4.71
C GLU A 243 -16.46 7.69 -4.23
N VAL A 244 -15.50 7.85 -5.12
CA VAL A 244 -14.06 7.87 -4.81
C VAL A 244 -13.60 9.32 -4.81
N ILE A 245 -13.23 9.84 -3.65
CA ILE A 245 -13.07 11.26 -3.44
C ILE A 245 -11.63 11.54 -2.98
N ARG A 246 -10.99 12.54 -3.57
CA ARG A 246 -9.67 13.00 -3.14
C ARG A 246 -9.74 13.68 -1.77
N VAL A 247 -8.84 13.29 -0.88
CA VAL A 247 -8.63 13.98 0.40
C VAL A 247 -7.93 15.32 0.12
N GLN A 248 -8.51 16.40 0.59
CA GLN A 248 -7.95 17.74 0.39
C GLN A 248 -6.97 18.08 1.52
N ASP A 249 -5.92 18.80 1.17
CA ASP A 249 -4.96 19.33 2.14
C ASP A 249 -5.61 20.43 2.97
N MET A 250 -6.02 20.10 4.18
CA MET A 250 -6.64 21.05 5.10
C MET A 250 -5.65 22.06 5.67
N ALA A 251 -4.35 21.79 5.65
CA ALA A 251 -3.34 22.77 6.03
C ALA A 251 -3.35 23.98 5.10
N TYR A 252 -3.45 23.74 3.80
CA TYR A 252 -3.55 24.80 2.79
C TYR A 252 -4.87 25.54 2.88
N GLU A 253 -5.98 24.82 3.05
CA GLU A 253 -7.34 25.36 3.10
C GLU A 253 -7.61 26.25 4.31
N LEU A 254 -7.14 25.80 5.48
CA LEU A 254 -7.40 26.48 6.76
C LEU A 254 -6.27 27.42 7.17
N GLY A 255 -5.15 27.43 6.45
CA GLY A 255 -3.94 28.17 6.83
C GLY A 255 -3.27 27.66 8.10
N ASP A 256 -3.60 26.42 8.51
CA ASP A 256 -3.06 25.79 9.72
C ASP A 256 -1.92 24.82 9.36
N ASN A 257 -0.68 25.32 9.47
CA ASN A 257 0.50 24.55 9.17
C ASN A 257 0.66 23.29 10.05
N SER A 258 -0.01 23.19 11.18
CA SER A 258 0.03 22.00 12.04
C SER A 258 -0.65 20.79 11.39
N LEU A 259 -1.40 20.99 10.30
CA LEU A 259 -2.07 19.93 9.54
C LEU A 259 -1.23 19.40 8.37
N ARG A 260 -0.08 20.00 8.04
CA ARG A 260 0.75 19.59 6.87
C ARG A 260 1.21 18.14 6.91
N GLU A 261 1.47 17.62 8.09
CA GLU A 261 1.90 16.21 8.26
C GLU A 261 0.72 15.22 8.29
N GLY A 262 -0.51 15.71 8.19
CA GLY A 262 -1.70 14.90 8.43
C GLY A 262 -2.32 14.26 7.20
N ILE A 263 -1.83 14.61 6.03
CA ILE A 263 -2.40 14.10 4.79
C ILE A 263 -1.93 12.68 4.48
N HIS A 264 -0.90 12.19 5.17
CA HIS A 264 -0.23 10.90 5.00
C HIS A 264 0.43 10.74 3.62
N SER A 265 -0.31 10.98 2.55
CA SER A 265 0.16 11.00 1.16
C SER A 265 -0.67 11.98 0.32
N GLU A 266 -0.04 12.65 -0.64
CA GLU A 266 -0.71 13.64 -1.51
C GLU A 266 -1.77 13.02 -2.43
N ASP A 267 -1.68 11.72 -2.68
CA ASP A 267 -2.58 10.94 -3.53
C ASP A 267 -3.73 10.26 -2.77
N MET A 268 -3.97 10.66 -1.52
CA MET A 268 -4.97 10.05 -0.65
C MET A 268 -6.39 10.16 -1.21
N LEU A 269 -7.07 9.02 -1.29
CA LEU A 269 -8.49 8.90 -1.63
C LEU A 269 -9.27 8.27 -0.48
N ILE A 270 -10.54 8.63 -0.38
CA ILE A 270 -11.55 7.97 0.44
C ILE A 270 -12.65 7.41 -0.45
N ALA A 271 -13.28 6.32 -0.03
CA ALA A 271 -14.41 5.72 -0.70
C ALA A 271 -15.68 5.94 0.12
N TYR A 272 -16.73 6.47 -0.50
CA TYR A 272 -17.98 6.82 0.17
C TYR A 272 -19.19 6.28 -0.56
N LEU A 273 -20.10 5.66 0.20
CA LEU A 273 -21.39 5.14 -0.25
C LEU A 273 -22.49 6.07 0.32
N PRO A 274 -23.00 7.03 -0.45
CA PRO A 274 -23.87 8.06 0.07
C PRO A 274 -25.24 7.53 0.52
N LYS A 275 -25.73 6.47 -0.09
CA LYS A 275 -27.01 5.84 0.24
C LYS A 275 -26.95 5.12 1.59
N GLU A 276 -25.83 4.47 1.88
CA GLU A 276 -25.61 3.67 3.09
C GLU A 276 -24.93 4.46 4.21
N GLY A 277 -24.46 5.67 3.92
CA GLY A 277 -23.70 6.47 4.87
C GLY A 277 -22.37 5.82 5.27
N ILE A 278 -21.80 4.97 4.41
CA ILE A 278 -20.56 4.23 4.71
C ILE A 278 -19.38 4.97 4.10
N LEU A 279 -18.35 5.22 4.92
CA LEU A 279 -17.09 5.81 4.49
C LEU A 279 -15.94 4.88 4.82
N MET A 280 -15.11 4.55 3.82
CA MET A 280 -13.86 3.84 3.99
C MET A 280 -12.66 4.76 3.80
N ASN A 281 -11.72 4.71 4.74
CA ASN A 281 -10.43 5.38 4.63
C ASN A 281 -9.28 4.42 4.94
N ALA A 282 -8.09 4.76 4.46
CA ALA A 282 -6.86 4.01 4.74
C ALA A 282 -6.17 4.57 6.00
N ASP A 283 -5.17 5.42 5.86
CA ASP A 283 -4.19 5.75 6.89
C ASP A 283 -4.49 7.04 7.67
N LEU A 284 -5.59 7.69 7.37
CA LEU A 284 -6.00 8.90 8.11
C LEU A 284 -6.54 8.56 9.50
N TYR A 285 -7.20 7.40 9.62
CA TYR A 285 -7.69 6.90 10.90
C TYR A 285 -7.68 5.37 10.93
N SER A 286 -7.07 4.82 11.97
CA SER A 286 -7.06 3.39 12.28
C SER A 286 -7.39 3.17 13.75
N PRO A 287 -8.41 2.39 14.10
CA PRO A 287 -8.72 2.05 15.49
C PRO A 287 -7.67 1.08 16.03
N ARG A 288 -6.84 1.53 16.96
CA ARG A 288 -5.74 0.72 17.52
C ARG A 288 -6.05 0.10 18.88
N GLY A 289 -7.27 -0.04 19.28
CA GLY A 289 -7.62 -0.67 20.56
C GLY A 289 -7.06 0.01 21.83
N GLN A 290 -6.29 1.09 21.69
CA GLN A 290 -5.78 1.90 22.80
C GLN A 290 -6.54 3.22 22.88
N ALA A 291 -6.76 3.70 24.10
CA ALA A 291 -7.34 5.02 24.32
C ALA A 291 -6.46 6.09 23.64
N LEU A 292 -7.03 6.83 22.70
CA LEU A 292 -6.35 7.92 22.03
C LEU A 292 -6.13 9.07 23.03
N GLN A 293 -4.90 9.59 23.11
CA GLN A 293 -4.58 10.79 23.92
C GLN A 293 -5.03 12.09 23.22
N GLY A 294 -5.94 12.00 22.27
CA GLY A 294 -6.47 13.10 21.48
C GLY A 294 -6.50 12.76 19.99
N PRO A 295 -7.11 13.62 19.14
CA PRO A 295 -7.18 13.38 17.71
C PRO A 295 -5.80 13.55 17.06
N THR A 296 -5.40 12.57 16.26
CA THR A 296 -4.20 12.69 15.41
C THR A 296 -4.43 13.71 14.29
N VAL A 297 -3.36 14.15 13.64
CA VAL A 297 -3.45 15.07 12.49
C VAL A 297 -4.27 14.44 11.36
N GLY A 298 -4.06 13.15 11.05
CA GLY A 298 -4.86 12.41 10.06
C GLY A 298 -6.34 12.38 10.40
N MET A 299 -6.71 12.16 11.67
CA MET A 299 -8.11 12.20 12.11
C MET A 299 -8.74 13.58 11.93
N ARG A 300 -8.00 14.65 12.23
CA ARG A 300 -8.46 16.03 12.02
C ARG A 300 -8.65 16.31 10.51
N THR A 301 -7.69 15.91 9.69
CA THR A 301 -7.78 16.03 8.23
C THR A 301 -9.00 15.30 7.67
N LEU A 302 -9.23 14.05 8.08
CA LEU A 302 -10.42 13.30 7.69
C LEU A 302 -11.71 13.99 8.13
N HIS A 303 -11.78 14.43 9.38
CA HIS A 303 -12.94 15.13 9.94
C HIS A 303 -13.29 16.41 9.16
N GLU A 304 -12.29 17.27 8.89
CA GLU A 304 -12.50 18.50 8.14
C GLU A 304 -12.92 18.23 6.69
N ASN A 305 -12.36 17.17 6.05
CA ASN A 305 -12.82 16.75 4.73
C ASN A 305 -14.29 16.29 4.75
N ILE A 306 -14.71 15.48 5.73
CA ILE A 306 -16.11 15.05 5.90
C ILE A 306 -17.02 16.28 6.02
N LYS A 307 -16.66 17.28 6.85
CA LYS A 307 -17.43 18.52 7.02
C LYS A 307 -17.50 19.34 5.73
N LYS A 308 -16.36 19.59 5.09
CA LYS A 308 -16.27 20.38 3.87
C LYS A 308 -17.09 19.78 2.73
N LEU A 309 -16.99 18.46 2.57
CA LEU A 309 -17.71 17.70 1.56
C LEU A 309 -19.19 17.44 1.93
N LYS A 310 -19.60 17.79 3.16
CA LYS A 310 -20.94 17.56 3.70
C LYS A 310 -21.37 16.10 3.60
N LEU A 311 -20.44 15.16 3.88
CA LEU A 311 -20.75 13.75 3.84
C LEU A 311 -21.56 13.37 5.08
N ASN A 312 -22.67 12.65 4.87
CA ASN A 312 -23.47 12.07 5.96
C ASN A 312 -22.91 10.68 6.29
N VAL A 313 -21.90 10.64 7.18
CA VAL A 313 -21.23 9.39 7.55
C VAL A 313 -21.91 8.79 8.80
N GLU A 314 -22.53 7.63 8.60
CA GLU A 314 -23.14 6.84 9.68
C GLU A 314 -22.22 5.72 10.16
N ARG A 315 -21.39 5.21 9.25
CA ARG A 315 -20.44 4.13 9.53
C ARG A 315 -19.09 4.39 8.89
N HIS A 316 -18.06 4.27 9.69
CA HIS A 316 -16.68 4.37 9.25
C HIS A 316 -16.04 2.97 9.17
N VAL A 317 -15.41 2.66 8.05
CA VAL A 317 -14.71 1.39 7.80
C VAL A 317 -13.23 1.72 7.58
N PRO A 318 -12.35 1.41 8.55
CA PRO A 318 -10.92 1.59 8.36
C PRO A 318 -10.34 0.45 7.52
N VAL A 319 -9.30 0.75 6.75
CA VAL A 319 -8.51 -0.29 6.08
C VAL A 319 -7.67 -1.03 7.10
N HIS A 320 -6.98 -0.30 7.97
CA HIS A 320 -6.23 -0.88 9.07
C HIS A 320 -7.12 -1.21 10.27
N GLY A 321 -6.94 -2.41 10.87
CA GLY A 321 -7.71 -2.82 12.06
C GLY A 321 -7.29 -4.15 12.63
#